data_6d2cdeab4ab65550a79cefd39117a86f
#
_entry.id   6d2cdeab4ab65550a79cefd39117a86f
#
_cell.length_a   1.000
_cell.length_b   1.000
_cell.length_c   1.000
_cell.angle_alpha   90.00
_cell.angle_beta   90.00
_cell.angle_gamma   90.00
#
_symmetry.space_group_name_H-M   'P 1'
#
loop_
_entity.id
_entity.type
_entity.pdbx_description
1 polymer ?
#
loop_
_entity_poly.entity_id
_entity_poly.type
_entity_poly.pdbx_seq_one_letter_code
_entity_poly.pdbx_strand_id
1 'polypeptide(L)'
;MEFDDLDPIGHEESRRPFRNHRQRRGIHILPGFFTVANLLCGYYAVLATVEGTPSDLDNAARAIGIAILFDSLDGRVARAMGTTSEFGKQFDSLADVVSFGIAPALLAYVWGVRSMASIEAPQALHLVQLGWLVAFFFVVCCAWRLARFNIQGMAPGGGRFFVGMPTPAAAGMIAAVVHFVVYPIEDAKISLLWLGLVVALGFLMSSTLRYYSFKDIQWTKRQPSLAVVLMALLVGAVVYLSRPMLLAIAGAYTLHGVVIQVVRTVRHRLASRPA
;
A
#
# COMPACT_ATOMS: atom_id res chain seq x y z
N MET A 1 -44.67 17.71 67.20
CA MET A 1 -45.41 18.53 66.26
C MET A 1 -44.52 19.70 65.89
N GLU A 2 -43.59 19.48 65.07
CA GLU A 2 -42.69 20.53 64.56
C GLU A 2 -42.21 20.10 63.18
N PHE A 3 -42.74 20.79 62.20
CA PHE A 3 -42.27 20.78 60.81
C PHE A 3 -41.32 21.92 60.71
N ASP A 4 -40.02 21.65 60.52
CA ASP A 4 -39.10 22.57 59.90
C ASP A 4 -37.85 21.78 59.47
N ASP A 5 -37.49 22.02 58.29
CA ASP A 5 -36.19 22.04 57.62
C ASP A 5 -36.19 21.24 56.30
N LEU A 6 -36.75 21.90 55.30
CA LEU A 6 -36.47 21.59 53.89
C LEU A 6 -35.29 22.47 53.45
N ASP A 7 -34.13 21.89 53.36
CA ASP A 7 -32.96 22.50 52.71
C ASP A 7 -33.21 22.71 51.21
N PRO A 8 -32.94 23.91 50.68
CA PRO A 8 -33.05 24.20 49.26
C PRO A 8 -31.84 23.59 48.54
N ILE A 9 -32.11 22.60 47.68
CA ILE A 9 -31.14 21.99 46.75
C ILE A 9 -30.63 23.10 45.82
N GLY A 10 -29.47 23.60 46.07
CA GLY A 10 -28.72 24.49 45.19
C GLY A 10 -28.27 23.74 43.94
N HIS A 11 -28.98 23.92 42.86
CA HIS A 11 -28.49 23.55 41.52
C HIS A 11 -27.34 24.52 41.12
N GLU A 12 -26.11 24.21 41.49
CA GLU A 12 -24.96 24.73 40.80
C GLU A 12 -24.86 24.06 39.42
N GLU A 13 -25.54 24.65 38.44
CA GLU A 13 -25.24 24.42 37.04
C GLU A 13 -23.79 24.83 36.76
N SER A 14 -22.91 23.86 36.79
CA SER A 14 -21.55 23.95 36.28
C SER A 14 -21.62 24.35 34.80
N ARG A 15 -21.54 25.65 34.53
CA ARG A 15 -21.35 26.23 33.19
C ARG A 15 -20.02 25.73 32.64
N ARG A 16 -20.00 24.58 31.95
CA ARG A 16 -18.88 24.17 31.14
C ARG A 16 -18.70 25.22 30.05
N PRO A 17 -17.50 25.83 29.91
CA PRO A 17 -17.27 26.81 28.87
C PRO A 17 -17.47 26.12 27.52
N PHE A 18 -18.33 26.68 26.67
CA PHE A 18 -18.49 26.30 25.27
C PHE A 18 -17.14 26.43 24.59
N ARG A 19 -16.43 25.31 24.47
CA ARG A 19 -15.11 25.20 23.83
C ARG A 19 -15.32 25.48 22.34
N ASN A 20 -14.86 26.65 21.90
CA ASN A 20 -14.94 27.16 20.56
C ASN A 20 -14.51 26.13 19.51
N HIS A 21 -15.49 25.48 18.88
CA HIS A 21 -15.30 24.51 17.79
C HIS A 21 -14.97 25.18 16.44
N ARG A 22 -14.81 26.50 16.41
CA ARG A 22 -14.69 27.28 15.15
C ARG A 22 -13.28 27.35 14.56
N GLN A 23 -12.22 26.99 15.30
CA GLN A 23 -10.82 27.19 14.81
C GLN A 23 -10.18 25.96 14.12
N ARG A 24 -10.87 24.83 14.00
CA ARG A 24 -10.25 23.62 13.41
C ARG A 24 -10.67 23.27 11.97
N ARG A 25 -11.51 24.07 11.33
CA ARG A 25 -12.01 23.75 9.97
C ARG A 25 -10.96 23.84 8.86
N GLY A 26 -9.90 24.63 9.00
CA GLY A 26 -8.86 24.80 7.97
C GLY A 26 -7.78 23.71 7.97
N ILE A 27 -7.63 22.97 9.08
CA ILE A 27 -6.51 22.02 9.26
C ILE A 27 -6.83 20.62 8.69
N HIS A 28 -8.11 20.30 8.46
CA HIS A 28 -8.55 19.02 7.88
C HIS A 28 -8.39 18.93 6.36
N ILE A 29 -8.10 20.03 5.67
CA ILE A 29 -7.99 20.07 4.19
C ILE A 29 -6.66 19.46 3.72
N LEU A 30 -5.58 19.62 4.47
CA LEU A 30 -4.24 19.20 4.05
C LEU A 30 -4.07 17.68 3.90
N PRO A 31 -4.49 16.83 4.86
CA PRO A 31 -4.44 15.36 4.68
C PRO A 31 -5.28 14.92 3.48
N GLY A 32 -6.50 15.44 3.33
CA GLY A 32 -7.35 15.11 2.19
C GLY A 32 -6.74 15.44 0.83
N PHE A 33 -5.83 16.42 0.75
CA PHE A 33 -5.14 16.76 -0.49
C PHE A 33 -4.21 15.64 -0.96
N PHE A 34 -3.45 15.01 -0.05
CA PHE A 34 -2.56 13.91 -0.41
C PHE A 34 -3.33 12.66 -0.82
N THR A 35 -4.46 12.37 -0.15
CA THR A 35 -5.36 11.27 -0.54
C THR A 35 -5.95 11.51 -1.93
N VAL A 36 -6.38 12.74 -2.25
CA VAL A 36 -6.86 13.09 -3.60
C VAL A 36 -5.75 12.99 -4.63
N ALA A 37 -4.52 13.41 -4.31
CA ALA A 37 -3.37 13.28 -5.20
C ALA A 37 -3.00 11.80 -5.45
N ASN A 38 -3.05 10.95 -4.40
CA ASN A 38 -2.90 9.50 -4.53
C ASN A 38 -3.96 8.94 -5.50
N LEU A 39 -5.24 9.26 -5.29
CA LEU A 39 -6.34 8.82 -6.14
C LEU A 39 -6.19 9.31 -7.59
N LEU A 40 -5.75 10.56 -7.79
CA LEU A 40 -5.49 11.11 -9.12
C LEU A 40 -4.39 10.33 -9.86
N CYS A 41 -3.30 9.99 -9.17
CA CYS A 41 -2.24 9.17 -9.74
C CYS A 41 -2.74 7.77 -10.12
N GLY A 42 -3.54 7.14 -9.24
CA GLY A 42 -4.15 5.84 -9.53
C GLY A 42 -5.11 5.91 -10.74
N TYR A 43 -5.94 6.93 -10.81
CA TYR A 43 -6.83 7.15 -11.95
C TYR A 43 -6.05 7.39 -13.25
N TYR A 44 -5.02 8.23 -13.22
CA TYR A 44 -4.15 8.43 -14.38
C TYR A 44 -3.46 7.14 -14.81
N ALA A 45 -3.01 6.31 -13.86
CA ALA A 45 -2.41 5.01 -14.17
C ALA A 45 -3.39 4.08 -14.90
N VAL A 46 -4.67 4.09 -14.51
CA VAL A 46 -5.73 3.34 -15.22
C VAL A 46 -5.88 3.85 -16.64
N LEU A 47 -6.00 5.17 -16.86
CA LEU A 47 -6.15 5.78 -18.18
C LEU A 47 -4.96 5.44 -19.08
N ALA A 48 -3.74 5.65 -18.62
CA ALA A 48 -2.51 5.35 -19.35
C ALA A 48 -2.43 3.84 -19.70
N THR A 49 -2.87 2.97 -18.78
CA THR A 49 -2.90 1.52 -19.05
C THR A 49 -3.90 1.15 -20.16
N VAL A 50 -5.02 1.83 -20.25
CA VAL A 50 -6.04 1.60 -21.31
C VAL A 50 -5.51 1.94 -22.70
N GLU A 51 -4.74 3.03 -22.83
CA GLU A 51 -4.06 3.40 -24.09
C GLU A 51 -3.12 2.29 -24.56
N GLY A 52 -2.36 1.69 -23.64
CA GLY A 52 -1.66 0.42 -23.85
C GLY A 52 -0.38 0.49 -24.69
N THR A 53 0.12 1.68 -25.04
CA THR A 53 1.45 1.79 -25.69
C THR A 53 2.55 1.52 -24.66
N PRO A 54 3.75 1.05 -25.07
CA PRO A 54 4.85 0.81 -24.14
C PRO A 54 5.20 2.03 -23.29
N SER A 55 5.12 3.24 -23.85
CA SER A 55 5.34 4.50 -23.12
C SER A 55 4.23 4.78 -22.10
N ASP A 56 2.98 4.48 -22.42
CA ASP A 56 1.85 4.71 -21.53
C ASP A 56 1.85 3.70 -20.38
N LEU A 57 2.22 2.46 -20.64
CA LEU A 57 2.41 1.44 -19.59
C LEU A 57 3.55 1.81 -18.63
N ASP A 58 4.65 2.37 -19.14
CA ASP A 58 5.73 2.91 -18.32
C ASP A 58 5.27 4.12 -17.50
N ASN A 59 4.48 5.03 -18.08
CA ASN A 59 3.89 6.16 -17.38
C ASN A 59 2.89 5.72 -16.30
N ALA A 60 2.08 4.69 -16.58
CA ALA A 60 1.20 4.08 -15.58
C ALA A 60 1.99 3.51 -14.40
N ALA A 61 3.08 2.80 -14.65
CA ALA A 61 3.96 2.27 -13.62
C ALA A 61 4.58 3.39 -12.76
N ARG A 62 5.04 4.48 -13.38
CA ARG A 62 5.55 5.67 -12.67
C ARG A 62 4.48 6.34 -11.84
N ALA A 63 3.26 6.47 -12.36
CA ALA A 63 2.14 7.05 -11.63
C ALA A 63 1.80 6.26 -10.37
N ILE A 64 1.82 4.91 -10.42
CA ILE A 64 1.67 4.05 -9.24
C ILE A 64 2.81 4.32 -8.24
N GLY A 65 4.04 4.47 -8.71
CA GLY A 65 5.18 4.84 -7.86
C GLY A 65 4.98 6.19 -7.14
N ILE A 66 4.47 7.20 -7.85
CA ILE A 66 4.14 8.51 -7.28
C ILE A 66 2.98 8.40 -6.28
N ALA A 67 1.96 7.59 -6.58
CA ALA A 67 0.85 7.32 -5.66
C ALA A 67 1.36 6.76 -4.31
N ILE A 68 2.35 5.85 -4.31
CA ILE A 68 2.99 5.32 -3.09
C ILE A 68 3.64 6.43 -2.26
N LEU A 69 4.23 7.43 -2.91
CA LEU A 69 4.83 8.57 -2.20
C LEU A 69 3.74 9.43 -1.54
N PHE A 70 2.66 9.74 -2.25
CA PHE A 70 1.55 10.54 -1.70
C PHE A 70 0.85 9.83 -0.53
N ASP A 71 0.57 8.52 -0.64
CA ASP A 71 0.05 7.71 0.45
C ASP A 71 0.97 7.74 1.69
N SER A 72 2.26 7.57 1.48
CA SER A 72 3.25 7.61 2.57
C SER A 72 3.31 8.97 3.26
N LEU A 73 3.11 10.07 2.53
CA LEU A 73 3.07 11.44 3.05
C LEU A 73 1.78 11.71 3.81
N ASP A 74 0.63 11.30 3.26
CA ASP A 74 -0.69 11.48 3.88
C ASP A 74 -0.71 10.92 5.31
N GLY A 75 -0.36 9.66 5.48
CA GLY A 75 -0.32 9.02 6.78
C GLY A 75 0.67 9.66 7.77
N ARG A 76 1.76 10.30 7.32
CA ARG A 76 2.71 11.03 8.17
C ARG A 76 2.16 12.40 8.57
N VAL A 77 1.63 13.15 7.62
CA VAL A 77 1.08 14.48 7.84
C VAL A 77 -0.15 14.42 8.75
N ALA A 78 -1.09 13.50 8.51
CA ALA A 78 -2.26 13.31 9.35
C ALA A 78 -1.89 13.04 10.82
N ARG A 79 -0.89 12.18 11.06
CA ARG A 79 -0.39 11.90 12.42
C ARG A 79 0.32 13.09 13.05
N ALA A 80 1.14 13.82 12.29
CA ALA A 80 1.86 14.99 12.80
C ALA A 80 0.91 16.13 13.19
N MET A 81 -0.20 16.27 12.47
CA MET A 81 -1.21 17.32 12.72
C MET A 81 -2.30 16.88 13.71
N GLY A 82 -2.36 15.61 14.12
CA GLY A 82 -3.40 15.10 15.01
C GLY A 82 -4.82 15.20 14.42
N THR A 83 -4.95 15.20 13.10
CA THR A 83 -6.20 15.44 12.35
C THR A 83 -6.81 14.18 11.76
N THR A 84 -6.57 13.02 12.38
CA THR A 84 -7.16 11.76 11.92
C THR A 84 -8.67 11.76 12.15
N SER A 85 -9.46 11.64 11.08
CA SER A 85 -10.91 11.46 11.13
C SER A 85 -11.28 10.06 10.60
N GLU A 86 -12.43 9.53 11.06
CA GLU A 86 -12.94 8.25 10.54
C GLU A 86 -13.28 8.36 9.04
N PHE A 87 -13.83 9.50 8.61
CA PHE A 87 -14.07 9.74 7.19
C PHE A 87 -12.76 9.72 6.38
N GLY A 88 -11.70 10.38 6.88
CA GLY A 88 -10.39 10.39 6.21
C GLY A 88 -9.80 8.99 6.04
N LYS A 89 -9.91 8.13 7.06
CA LYS A 89 -9.44 6.73 6.99
C LYS A 89 -10.21 5.91 5.95
N GLN A 90 -11.54 6.08 5.86
CA GLN A 90 -12.35 5.37 4.88
C GLN A 90 -12.07 5.87 3.47
N PHE A 91 -11.94 7.18 3.29
CA PHE A 91 -11.61 7.79 2.00
C PHE A 91 -10.23 7.37 1.50
N ASP A 92 -9.23 7.35 2.37
CA ASP A 92 -7.88 6.83 2.12
C ASP A 92 -7.91 5.37 1.65
N SER A 93 -8.65 4.52 2.35
CA SER A 93 -8.80 3.12 1.95
C SER A 93 -9.47 2.94 0.59
N LEU A 94 -10.43 3.80 0.23
CA LEU A 94 -11.06 3.78 -1.11
C LEU A 94 -10.07 4.24 -2.19
N ALA A 95 -9.30 5.29 -1.91
CA ALA A 95 -8.24 5.76 -2.80
C ALA A 95 -7.18 4.67 -3.03
N ASP A 96 -6.79 3.96 -1.97
CA ASP A 96 -5.83 2.86 -2.01
C ASP A 96 -6.32 1.67 -2.84
N VAL A 97 -7.62 1.33 -2.79
CA VAL A 97 -8.18 0.28 -3.67
C VAL A 97 -8.00 0.65 -5.14
N VAL A 98 -8.19 1.92 -5.50
CA VAL A 98 -8.00 2.39 -6.89
C VAL A 98 -6.52 2.37 -7.26
N SER A 99 -5.66 2.98 -6.45
CA SER A 99 -4.25 3.23 -6.77
C SER A 99 -3.37 1.98 -6.61
N PHE A 100 -3.68 1.11 -5.64
CA PHE A 100 -2.86 -0.07 -5.32
C PHE A 100 -3.58 -1.42 -5.54
N GLY A 101 -4.87 -1.38 -5.88
CA GLY A 101 -5.65 -2.55 -6.29
C GLY A 101 -5.93 -2.54 -7.78
N ILE A 102 -6.79 -1.64 -8.24
CA ILE A 102 -7.31 -1.62 -9.62
C ILE A 102 -6.21 -1.25 -10.63
N ALA A 103 -5.50 -0.15 -10.40
CA ALA A 103 -4.49 0.33 -11.35
C ALA A 103 -3.38 -0.70 -11.60
N PRO A 104 -2.71 -1.29 -10.57
CA PRO A 104 -1.68 -2.30 -10.82
C PRO A 104 -2.24 -3.63 -11.34
N ALA A 105 -3.47 -4.02 -10.99
CA ALA A 105 -4.11 -5.21 -11.54
C ALA A 105 -4.37 -5.08 -13.04
N LEU A 106 -4.90 -3.91 -13.46
CA LEU A 106 -5.13 -3.62 -14.89
C LEU A 106 -3.80 -3.53 -15.63
N LEU A 107 -2.80 -2.85 -15.06
CA LEU A 107 -1.45 -2.76 -15.61
C LEU A 107 -0.84 -4.15 -15.80
N ALA A 108 -0.96 -5.03 -14.81
CA ALA A 108 -0.46 -6.40 -14.87
C ALA A 108 -1.13 -7.22 -15.96
N TYR A 109 -2.43 -7.05 -16.16
CA TYR A 109 -3.20 -7.71 -17.20
C TYR A 109 -2.81 -7.22 -18.60
N VAL A 110 -2.83 -5.90 -18.82
CA VAL A 110 -2.57 -5.31 -20.14
C VAL A 110 -1.13 -5.55 -20.58
N TRP A 111 -0.17 -5.30 -19.69
CA TRP A 111 1.25 -5.50 -19.98
C TRP A 111 1.63 -6.98 -20.11
N GLY A 112 1.04 -7.85 -19.26
CA GLY A 112 1.45 -9.24 -19.14
C GLY A 112 0.80 -10.22 -20.09
N VAL A 113 -0.43 -9.94 -20.55
CA VAL A 113 -1.25 -10.95 -21.25
C VAL A 113 -2.09 -10.41 -22.40
N ARG A 114 -2.45 -9.12 -22.42
CA ARG A 114 -3.34 -8.59 -23.46
C ARG A 114 -2.75 -8.71 -24.87
N SER A 115 -1.43 -8.60 -25.01
CA SER A 115 -0.71 -8.80 -26.29
C SER A 115 -0.93 -10.19 -26.88
N MET A 116 -1.19 -11.21 -26.04
CA MET A 116 -1.49 -12.57 -26.49
C MET A 116 -2.85 -12.68 -27.22
N ALA A 117 -3.76 -11.73 -27.02
CA ALA A 117 -5.07 -11.75 -27.67
C ALA A 117 -4.99 -11.65 -29.20
N SER A 118 -3.89 -11.13 -29.76
CA SER A 118 -3.63 -11.05 -31.21
C SER A 118 -3.08 -12.35 -31.79
N ILE A 119 -2.74 -13.33 -30.96
CA ILE A 119 -2.23 -14.63 -31.43
C ILE A 119 -3.40 -15.58 -31.63
N GLU A 120 -3.62 -16.03 -32.85
CA GLU A 120 -4.68 -16.97 -33.22
C GLU A 120 -4.39 -18.42 -32.76
N ALA A 121 -4.14 -18.59 -31.46
CA ALA A 121 -3.92 -19.89 -30.85
C ALA A 121 -4.88 -20.11 -29.68
N PRO A 122 -5.54 -21.27 -29.54
CA PRO A 122 -6.45 -21.55 -28.43
C PRO A 122 -5.80 -21.34 -27.06
N GLN A 123 -4.50 -21.62 -26.94
CA GLN A 123 -3.73 -21.42 -25.70
C GLN A 123 -3.60 -19.95 -25.30
N ALA A 124 -3.51 -19.04 -26.25
CA ALA A 124 -3.45 -17.61 -26.02
C ALA A 124 -4.76 -17.08 -25.41
N LEU A 125 -5.90 -17.56 -25.90
CA LEU A 125 -7.21 -17.17 -25.35
C LEU A 125 -7.37 -17.63 -23.90
N HIS A 126 -6.92 -18.83 -23.54
CA HIS A 126 -6.94 -19.30 -22.16
C HIS A 126 -6.03 -18.47 -21.23
N LEU A 127 -4.87 -18.01 -21.72
CA LEU A 127 -3.99 -17.13 -20.97
C LEU A 127 -4.63 -15.76 -20.70
N VAL A 128 -5.33 -15.19 -21.70
CA VAL A 128 -6.05 -13.91 -21.54
C VAL A 128 -7.16 -14.05 -20.50
N GLN A 129 -7.94 -15.15 -20.55
CA GLN A 129 -8.98 -15.43 -19.55
C GLN A 129 -8.40 -15.64 -18.15
N LEU A 130 -7.30 -16.40 -18.04
CA LEU A 130 -6.60 -16.57 -16.77
C LEU A 130 -6.06 -15.25 -16.24
N GLY A 131 -5.50 -14.40 -17.12
CA GLY A 131 -4.98 -13.09 -16.77
C GLY A 131 -6.04 -12.18 -16.16
N TRP A 132 -7.25 -12.17 -16.74
CA TRP A 132 -8.37 -11.43 -16.18
C TRP A 132 -8.75 -11.92 -14.78
N LEU A 133 -8.83 -13.23 -14.57
CA LEU A 133 -9.13 -13.82 -13.26
C LEU A 133 -8.04 -13.48 -12.22
N VAL A 134 -6.77 -13.54 -12.61
CA VAL A 134 -5.64 -13.22 -11.74
C VAL A 134 -5.64 -11.73 -11.36
N ALA A 135 -5.94 -10.85 -12.33
CA ALA A 135 -6.06 -9.42 -12.05
C ALA A 135 -7.21 -9.14 -11.07
N PHE A 136 -8.37 -9.76 -11.27
CA PHE A 136 -9.49 -9.66 -10.35
C PHE A 136 -9.15 -10.20 -8.95
N PHE A 137 -8.49 -11.36 -8.87
CA PHE A 137 -8.02 -11.94 -7.61
C PHE A 137 -7.10 -10.97 -6.85
N PHE A 138 -6.19 -10.28 -7.54
CA PHE A 138 -5.31 -9.30 -6.93
C PHE A 138 -6.10 -8.13 -6.31
N VAL A 139 -7.12 -7.61 -7.02
CA VAL A 139 -8.02 -6.56 -6.50
C VAL A 139 -8.75 -7.02 -5.25
N VAL A 140 -9.30 -8.25 -5.27
CA VAL A 140 -9.98 -8.83 -4.10
C VAL A 140 -9.03 -8.95 -2.91
N CYS A 141 -7.81 -9.43 -3.10
CA CYS A 141 -6.79 -9.53 -2.05
C CYS A 141 -6.42 -8.16 -1.47
N CYS A 142 -6.33 -7.13 -2.34
CA CYS A 142 -6.07 -5.75 -1.92
C CYS A 142 -7.22 -5.23 -1.04
N ALA A 143 -8.46 -5.31 -1.52
CA ALA A 143 -9.64 -4.85 -0.79
C ALA A 143 -9.82 -5.59 0.55
N TRP A 144 -9.66 -6.92 0.55
CA TRP A 144 -9.70 -7.74 1.76
C TRP A 144 -8.67 -7.30 2.80
N ARG A 145 -7.43 -7.04 2.36
CA ARG A 145 -6.37 -6.57 3.25
C ARG A 145 -6.70 -5.21 3.87
N LEU A 146 -7.17 -4.26 3.08
CA LEU A 146 -7.55 -2.93 3.56
C LEU A 146 -8.72 -2.99 4.55
N ALA A 147 -9.76 -3.78 4.24
CA ALA A 147 -10.88 -4.01 5.15
C ALA A 147 -10.42 -4.63 6.48
N ARG A 148 -9.55 -5.67 6.42
CA ARG A 148 -8.98 -6.28 7.62
C ARG A 148 -8.18 -5.28 8.45
N PHE A 149 -7.37 -4.44 7.81
CA PHE A 149 -6.57 -3.41 8.50
C PHE A 149 -7.45 -2.37 9.19
N ASN A 150 -8.55 -1.96 8.57
CA ASN A 150 -9.49 -0.99 9.15
C ASN A 150 -10.19 -1.52 10.40
N ILE A 151 -10.50 -2.83 10.44
CA ILE A 151 -11.16 -3.47 11.60
C ILE A 151 -10.15 -3.79 12.71
N GLN A 152 -9.01 -4.37 12.39
CA GLN A 152 -8.08 -4.90 13.39
C GLN A 152 -7.03 -3.88 13.85
N GLY A 153 -6.82 -2.81 13.09
CA GLY A 153 -5.74 -1.87 13.35
C GLY A 153 -4.34 -2.51 13.20
N MET A 154 -3.37 -1.98 13.93
CA MET A 154 -2.04 -2.59 14.02
C MET A 154 -2.08 -3.82 14.94
N ALA A 155 -1.27 -4.84 14.62
CA ALA A 155 -1.16 -6.05 15.43
C ALA A 155 -0.91 -5.74 16.92
N PRO A 156 -1.51 -6.51 17.86
CA PRO A 156 -1.20 -6.39 19.28
C PRO A 156 0.31 -6.55 19.52
N GLY A 157 0.93 -5.56 20.14
CA GLY A 157 2.38 -5.57 20.42
C GLY A 157 3.15 -4.34 19.91
N GLY A 158 2.43 -3.27 19.51
CA GLY A 158 3.03 -1.96 19.23
C GLY A 158 3.89 -1.91 17.97
N GLY A 159 3.29 -1.61 16.86
CA GLY A 159 3.90 -0.87 15.75
C GLY A 159 5.02 -1.48 14.90
N ARG A 160 5.69 -2.55 15.32
CA ARG A 160 6.89 -3.06 14.63
C ARG A 160 6.62 -3.98 13.44
N PHE A 161 5.43 -4.59 13.35
CA PHE A 161 5.12 -5.55 12.30
C PHE A 161 3.74 -5.29 11.72
N PHE A 162 3.68 -5.32 10.38
CA PHE A 162 2.42 -5.42 9.65
C PHE A 162 2.03 -6.88 9.47
N VAL A 163 0.73 -7.17 9.57
CA VAL A 163 0.18 -8.49 9.21
C VAL A 163 -0.15 -8.47 7.72
N GLY A 164 0.54 -9.28 6.95
CA GLY A 164 0.47 -9.30 5.48
C GLY A 164 1.34 -8.24 4.81
N MET A 165 1.64 -8.45 3.52
CA MET A 165 2.39 -7.50 2.70
C MET A 165 1.59 -6.19 2.52
N PRO A 166 2.20 -5.00 2.69
CA PRO A 166 1.53 -3.73 2.41
C PRO A 166 1.03 -3.63 0.97
N THR A 167 -0.20 -3.11 0.74
CA THR A 167 -0.75 -2.91 -0.61
C THR A 167 0.14 -2.05 -1.51
N PRO A 168 0.74 -0.91 -1.03
CA PRO A 168 1.65 -0.14 -1.85
C PRO A 168 2.92 -0.93 -2.26
N ALA A 169 3.38 -1.87 -1.43
CA ALA A 169 4.55 -2.67 -1.76
C ALA A 169 4.25 -3.71 -2.85
N ALA A 170 3.08 -4.34 -2.83
CA ALA A 170 2.65 -5.27 -3.88
C ALA A 170 2.42 -4.55 -5.21
N ALA A 171 1.73 -3.39 -5.17
CA ALA A 171 1.54 -2.52 -6.33
C ALA A 171 2.89 -2.02 -6.89
N GLY A 172 3.80 -1.62 -6.00
CA GLY A 172 5.14 -1.17 -6.34
C GLY A 172 6.00 -2.25 -7.00
N MET A 173 5.83 -3.53 -6.61
CA MET A 173 6.52 -4.64 -7.28
C MET A 173 6.03 -4.83 -8.72
N ILE A 174 4.71 -4.79 -8.97
CA ILE A 174 4.14 -4.83 -10.32
C ILE A 174 4.67 -3.65 -11.15
N ALA A 175 4.54 -2.44 -10.63
CA ALA A 175 5.00 -1.22 -11.29
C ALA A 175 6.51 -1.25 -11.59
N ALA A 176 7.35 -1.74 -10.66
CA ALA A 176 8.79 -1.81 -10.82
C ALA A 176 9.21 -2.78 -11.95
N VAL A 177 8.54 -3.94 -12.07
CA VAL A 177 8.79 -4.90 -13.16
C VAL A 177 8.42 -4.29 -14.50
N VAL A 178 7.23 -3.68 -14.62
CA VAL A 178 6.77 -3.03 -15.86
C VAL A 178 7.69 -1.87 -16.24
N HIS A 179 8.08 -1.02 -15.29
CA HIS A 179 9.01 0.08 -15.51
C HIS A 179 10.41 -0.39 -15.94
N PHE A 180 10.86 -1.53 -15.44
CA PHE A 180 12.16 -2.10 -15.78
C PHE A 180 12.19 -2.64 -17.21
N VAL A 181 11.18 -3.42 -17.61
CA VAL A 181 11.14 -4.12 -18.90
C VAL A 181 10.52 -3.25 -20.00
N VAL A 182 9.55 -2.41 -19.69
CA VAL A 182 8.79 -1.49 -20.57
C VAL A 182 7.91 -2.19 -21.59
N TYR A 183 8.48 -3.06 -22.43
CA TYR A 183 7.76 -3.73 -23.50
C TYR A 183 6.84 -4.84 -22.97
N PRO A 184 5.60 -4.94 -23.47
CA PRO A 184 4.67 -6.03 -23.12
C PRO A 184 5.27 -7.41 -23.38
N ILE A 185 4.82 -8.40 -22.61
CA ILE A 185 5.26 -9.78 -22.77
C ILE A 185 4.61 -10.39 -24.00
N GLU A 186 5.44 -11.02 -24.87
CA GLU A 186 4.99 -11.72 -26.08
C GLU A 186 5.13 -13.25 -25.95
N ASP A 187 5.84 -13.75 -24.96
CA ASP A 187 6.04 -15.18 -24.72
C ASP A 187 5.06 -15.72 -23.69
N ALA A 188 4.34 -16.80 -24.05
CA ALA A 188 3.34 -17.42 -23.20
C ALA A 188 3.89 -17.99 -21.89
N LYS A 189 5.14 -18.48 -21.87
CA LYS A 189 5.77 -19.02 -20.65
C LYS A 189 6.12 -17.89 -19.69
N ILE A 190 6.61 -16.78 -20.23
CA ILE A 190 6.93 -15.58 -19.44
C ILE A 190 5.63 -14.97 -18.89
N SER A 191 4.55 -14.91 -19.69
CA SER A 191 3.22 -14.49 -19.23
C SER A 191 2.70 -15.35 -18.09
N LEU A 192 2.88 -16.67 -18.15
CA LEU A 192 2.46 -17.56 -17.09
C LEU A 192 3.28 -17.35 -15.80
N LEU A 193 4.59 -17.16 -15.90
CA LEU A 193 5.44 -16.80 -14.76
C LEU A 193 5.03 -15.46 -14.14
N TRP A 194 4.71 -14.49 -15.00
CA TRP A 194 4.20 -13.19 -14.56
C TRP A 194 2.88 -13.31 -13.79
N LEU A 195 1.92 -14.04 -14.33
CA LEU A 195 0.66 -14.30 -13.62
C LEU A 195 0.90 -15.02 -12.30
N GLY A 196 1.83 -15.96 -12.25
CA GLY A 196 2.28 -16.60 -10.98
C GLY A 196 2.81 -15.60 -9.97
N LEU A 197 3.60 -14.61 -10.41
CA LEU A 197 4.08 -13.53 -9.53
C LEU A 197 2.90 -12.70 -8.99
N VAL A 198 1.95 -12.29 -9.85
CA VAL A 198 0.78 -11.49 -9.42
C VAL A 198 -0.08 -12.26 -8.42
N VAL A 199 -0.30 -13.56 -8.63
CA VAL A 199 -1.00 -14.44 -7.68
C VAL A 199 -0.24 -14.51 -6.35
N ALA A 200 1.08 -14.69 -6.39
CA ALA A 200 1.91 -14.74 -5.19
C ALA A 200 1.83 -13.44 -4.38
N LEU A 201 1.86 -12.27 -5.05
CA LEU A 201 1.70 -10.97 -4.40
C LEU A 201 0.30 -10.83 -3.74
N GLY A 202 -0.76 -11.28 -4.42
CA GLY A 202 -2.12 -11.33 -3.85
C GLY A 202 -2.18 -12.18 -2.58
N PHE A 203 -1.63 -13.39 -2.62
CA PHE A 203 -1.52 -14.25 -1.44
C PHE A 203 -0.69 -13.63 -0.32
N LEU A 204 0.44 -12.99 -0.62
CA LEU A 204 1.27 -12.31 0.36
C LEU A 204 0.54 -11.16 1.05
N MET A 205 -0.29 -10.40 0.33
CA MET A 205 -1.15 -9.35 0.91
C MET A 205 -2.18 -9.93 1.88
N SER A 206 -2.85 -11.03 1.51
CA SER A 206 -3.90 -11.66 2.32
C SER A 206 -3.35 -12.53 3.46
N SER A 207 -2.07 -12.86 3.41
CA SER A 207 -1.40 -13.73 4.39
C SER A 207 -1.33 -13.09 5.78
N THR A 208 -1.01 -13.93 6.78
CA THR A 208 -0.72 -13.52 8.15
C THR A 208 0.78 -13.33 8.40
N LEU A 209 1.59 -13.26 7.34
CA LEU A 209 3.03 -13.07 7.42
C LEU A 209 3.36 -11.72 8.07
N ARG A 210 4.36 -11.69 8.93
CA ARG A 210 4.77 -10.47 9.60
C ARG A 210 5.86 -9.77 8.79
N TYR A 211 5.51 -8.62 8.21
CA TYR A 211 6.46 -7.73 7.54
C TYR A 211 7.00 -6.70 8.51
N TYR A 212 8.30 -6.42 8.43
CA TYR A 212 8.92 -5.41 9.28
C TYR A 212 8.47 -4.00 8.89
N SER A 213 8.04 -3.23 9.88
CA SER A 213 7.70 -1.82 9.71
C SER A 213 8.93 -0.97 9.98
N PHE A 214 9.42 -0.24 8.97
CA PHE A 214 10.56 0.68 9.10
C PHE A 214 10.26 1.94 9.93
N LYS A 215 9.11 2.01 10.61
CA LYS A 215 8.69 3.18 11.39
C LYS A 215 9.59 3.49 12.60
N ASP A 216 10.28 2.50 13.15
CA ASP A 216 11.08 2.62 14.38
C ASP A 216 12.58 2.89 14.14
N ILE A 217 13.00 3.06 12.90
CA ILE A 217 14.40 3.38 12.61
C ILE A 217 14.63 4.85 12.98
N GLN A 218 15.11 5.07 14.21
CA GLN A 218 15.53 6.39 14.72
C GLN A 218 16.91 6.75 14.15
N TRP A 219 17.00 6.95 12.84
CA TRP A 219 18.24 7.31 12.14
C TRP A 219 18.79 8.65 12.59
N THR A 220 17.92 9.53 13.10
CA THR A 220 18.22 10.92 13.40
C THR A 220 19.01 11.13 14.69
N LYS A 221 19.08 10.13 15.59
CA LYS A 221 19.67 10.36 16.92
C LYS A 221 21.18 10.15 17.01
N ARG A 222 21.79 9.39 16.07
CA ARG A 222 23.25 9.08 16.18
C ARG A 222 24.15 9.86 15.23
N GLN A 223 23.75 10.08 13.98
CA GLN A 223 24.53 10.86 12.99
C GLN A 223 23.59 11.45 11.94
N PRO A 224 23.02 12.63 12.14
CA PRO A 224 22.07 13.22 11.21
C PRO A 224 22.68 13.54 9.84
N SER A 225 23.96 13.94 9.79
CA SER A 225 24.67 14.24 8.54
C SER A 225 24.82 13.02 7.63
N LEU A 226 25.21 11.87 8.19
CA LEU A 226 25.32 10.62 7.42
C LEU A 226 23.97 10.15 6.89
N ALA A 227 22.92 10.28 7.69
CA ALA A 227 21.56 9.94 7.26
C ALA A 227 21.08 10.81 6.09
N VAL A 228 21.38 12.11 6.11
CA VAL A 228 21.08 13.03 5.00
C VAL A 228 21.86 12.67 3.75
N VAL A 229 23.17 12.39 3.85
CA VAL A 229 23.99 11.98 2.71
C VAL A 229 23.50 10.66 2.10
N LEU A 230 23.20 9.65 2.93
CA LEU A 230 22.67 8.37 2.45
C LEU A 230 21.29 8.54 1.80
N MET A 231 20.45 9.40 2.35
CA MET A 231 19.14 9.71 1.74
C MET A 231 19.32 10.42 0.40
N ALA A 232 20.20 11.40 0.30
CA ALA A 232 20.50 12.11 -0.95
C ALA A 232 21.09 11.16 -2.01
N LEU A 233 22.00 10.25 -1.63
CA LEU A 233 22.52 9.21 -2.51
C LEU A 233 21.44 8.25 -2.98
N LEU A 234 20.54 7.81 -2.08
CA LEU A 234 19.42 6.95 -2.45
C LEU A 234 18.47 7.64 -3.43
N VAL A 235 18.10 8.89 -3.16
CA VAL A 235 17.25 9.69 -4.06
C VAL A 235 17.97 9.91 -5.40
N GLY A 236 19.25 10.26 -5.41
CA GLY A 236 20.05 10.40 -6.63
C GLY A 236 20.12 9.09 -7.43
N ALA A 237 20.34 7.95 -6.77
CA ALA A 237 20.34 6.65 -7.41
C ALA A 237 18.96 6.28 -7.99
N VAL A 238 17.87 6.57 -7.28
CA VAL A 238 16.49 6.37 -7.78
C VAL A 238 16.20 7.27 -8.98
N VAL A 239 16.70 8.50 -9.00
CA VAL A 239 16.50 9.42 -10.14
C VAL A 239 17.32 9.01 -11.35
N TYR A 240 18.59 8.65 -11.15
CA TYR A 240 19.51 8.32 -12.23
C TYR A 240 19.37 6.89 -12.76
N LEU A 241 19.17 5.91 -11.87
CA LEU A 241 19.03 4.48 -12.16
C LEU A 241 17.61 3.99 -11.82
N SER A 242 16.56 4.77 -12.19
CA SER A 242 15.18 4.51 -11.73
C SER A 242 14.74 3.05 -11.95
N ARG A 243 14.98 2.50 -13.12
CA ARG A 243 14.53 1.16 -13.50
C ARG A 243 15.11 0.04 -12.64
N PRO A 244 16.46 -0.20 -12.61
CA PRO A 244 17.00 -1.30 -11.83
C PRO A 244 16.88 -1.05 -10.31
N MET A 245 16.95 0.21 -9.86
CA MET A 245 16.92 0.53 -8.44
C MET A 245 15.54 0.29 -7.82
N LEU A 246 14.48 0.70 -8.51
CA LEU A 246 13.12 0.45 -8.04
C LEU A 246 12.79 -1.04 -8.01
N LEU A 247 13.23 -1.79 -9.03
CA LEU A 247 13.06 -3.25 -9.05
C LEU A 247 13.84 -3.92 -7.90
N ALA A 248 15.08 -3.50 -7.65
CA ALA A 248 15.89 -4.05 -6.56
C ALA A 248 15.27 -3.78 -5.19
N ILE A 249 14.76 -2.55 -4.95
CA ILE A 249 14.09 -2.18 -3.69
C ILE A 249 12.80 -2.99 -3.50
N ALA A 250 11.94 -3.05 -4.52
CA ALA A 250 10.68 -3.78 -4.47
C ALA A 250 10.91 -5.30 -4.29
N GLY A 251 11.87 -5.87 -5.02
CA GLY A 251 12.28 -7.27 -4.91
C GLY A 251 12.85 -7.62 -3.54
N ALA A 252 13.79 -6.81 -3.04
CA ALA A 252 14.37 -7.00 -1.71
C ALA A 252 13.31 -6.94 -0.61
N TYR A 253 12.37 -6.00 -0.69
CA TYR A 253 11.27 -5.91 0.28
C TYR A 253 10.34 -7.13 0.25
N THR A 254 9.97 -7.58 -0.96
CA THR A 254 9.11 -8.76 -1.15
C THR A 254 9.78 -10.02 -0.61
N LEU A 255 11.07 -10.25 -0.97
CA LEU A 255 11.84 -11.41 -0.54
C LEU A 255 12.11 -11.41 0.97
N HIS A 256 12.39 -10.25 1.56
CA HIS A 256 12.63 -10.12 3.00
C HIS A 256 11.48 -10.69 3.84
N GLY A 257 10.23 -10.39 3.49
CA GLY A 257 9.05 -10.92 4.19
C GLY A 257 8.95 -12.46 4.10
N VAL A 258 9.21 -13.01 2.91
CA VAL A 258 9.20 -14.47 2.68
C VAL A 258 10.32 -15.16 3.45
N VAL A 259 11.54 -14.62 3.38
CA VAL A 259 12.72 -15.19 4.06
C VAL A 259 12.53 -15.25 5.58
N ILE A 260 12.06 -14.15 6.18
CA ILE A 260 11.79 -14.13 7.64
C ILE A 260 10.81 -15.23 8.03
N GLN A 261 9.77 -15.45 7.25
CA GLN A 261 8.77 -16.46 7.55
C GLN A 261 9.34 -17.88 7.43
N VAL A 262 10.08 -18.15 6.35
CA VAL A 262 10.73 -19.46 6.15
C VAL A 262 11.66 -19.77 7.32
N VAL A 263 12.51 -18.82 7.69
CA VAL A 263 13.44 -18.98 8.83
C VAL A 263 12.69 -19.25 10.14
N ARG A 264 11.59 -18.55 10.40
CA ARG A 264 10.77 -18.78 11.61
C ARG A 264 10.13 -20.17 11.60
N THR A 265 9.55 -20.59 10.47
CA THR A 265 8.90 -21.90 10.35
C THR A 265 9.90 -23.03 10.54
N VAL A 266 11.10 -22.91 9.95
CA VAL A 266 12.17 -23.88 10.10
C VAL A 266 12.64 -23.94 11.56
N ARG A 267 12.88 -22.80 12.20
CA ARG A 267 13.26 -22.75 13.63
C ARG A 267 12.22 -23.38 14.56
N HIS A 268 10.93 -23.10 14.32
CA HIS A 268 9.85 -23.73 15.10
C HIS A 268 9.81 -25.26 14.92
N ARG A 269 9.96 -25.74 13.69
CA ARG A 269 10.00 -27.20 13.42
C ARG A 269 11.22 -27.88 14.04
N LEU A 270 12.36 -27.20 14.09
CA LEU A 270 13.57 -27.74 14.73
C LEU A 270 13.45 -27.75 16.26
N ALA A 271 12.82 -26.73 16.86
CA ALA A 271 12.61 -26.65 18.30
C ALA A 271 11.52 -27.61 18.83
N SER A 272 10.60 -28.07 17.97
CA SER A 272 9.51 -28.97 18.31
C SER A 272 9.82 -30.44 18.06
N ARG A 273 11.05 -30.84 17.68
CA ARG A 273 11.48 -32.24 17.65
C ARG A 273 11.82 -32.67 19.07
N PRO A 274 11.05 -33.62 19.69
CA PRO A 274 11.45 -34.21 20.95
C PRO A 274 12.74 -35.01 20.75
N ALA A 275 13.64 -34.90 21.73
CA ALA A 275 14.88 -35.69 21.82
C ALA A 275 14.57 -37.15 21.98
#